data_eefbebbbc111c652d158ef744b1e7d26
#
_entry.id   eefbebbbc111c652d158ef744b1e7d26
#
_cell.length_a   1.000
_cell.length_b   1.000
_cell.length_c   1.000
_cell.angle_alpha   90.00
_cell.angle_beta   90.00
_cell.angle_gamma   90.00
#
_symmetry.space_group_name_H-M   'P 1'
#
loop_
_entity.id
_entity.type
_entity.pdbx_description
1 polymer ?
#
loop_
_entity_poly.entity_id
_entity_poly.type
_entity_poly.pdbx_seq_one_letter_code
_entity_poly.pdbx_strand_id
1 'polypeptide(L)'
;YSNFLSGSKTYGTIENCYSTGNVTGTQKLGGICGTSAYGDCTVKNCYNTGDITGTKIIGGIIGNNASKIVQNCYNTGTVTGTETDEVGAVCGMDTYTASQNCYYLSEAGETDDLDGTTAKTADEFSSGEVAYLLNGSTSDDTAVFRQNLDNGQAADALPVLDSAHGVVYSGTTCTGVAGYTNDGNMTDAIHIWDEDGFCTRDTTHYQPAIDSDNDGAYEISNAGQLYWFADKVNNGEYSLNAVLTADISVN
;
A
#
# COMPACT_ATOMS: atom_id res chain seq x y z
N TYR A 1 13.20 16.88 19.79
CA TYR A 1 13.02 17.59 21.08
C TYR A 1 12.00 18.71 20.87
N SER A 2 10.75 18.50 21.27
CA SER A 2 9.78 19.60 21.38
C SER A 2 9.90 20.22 22.78
N ASN A 3 10.22 21.51 22.85
CA ASN A 3 10.27 22.26 24.09
C ASN A 3 8.87 22.45 24.69
N PHE A 4 8.70 22.00 25.93
CA PHE A 4 7.53 22.29 26.76
C PHE A 4 7.54 23.74 27.22
N LEU A 5 6.46 24.46 26.87
CA LEU A 5 6.05 25.63 27.62
C LEU A 5 4.84 25.25 28.47
N SER A 6 5.01 25.29 29.79
CA SER A 6 3.97 25.11 30.80
C SER A 6 2.84 26.12 30.58
N GLY A 7 1.62 25.65 30.30
CA GLY A 7 0.40 26.44 30.33
C GLY A 7 -0.33 26.76 29.02
N SER A 8 0.24 26.44 27.87
CA SER A 8 -0.45 26.54 26.58
C SER A 8 -0.78 25.17 26.02
N LYS A 9 -2.01 24.95 25.58
CA LYS A 9 -2.33 23.79 24.73
C LYS A 9 -1.57 23.98 23.40
N THR A 10 -0.58 23.14 23.16
CA THR A 10 0.14 23.13 21.88
C THR A 10 -0.60 22.20 20.93
N TYR A 11 -1.17 22.77 19.88
CA TYR A 11 -1.70 22.03 18.74
C TYR A 11 -0.54 21.76 17.79
N GLY A 12 -0.27 20.50 17.49
CA GLY A 12 0.76 20.11 16.54
C GLY A 12 0.19 19.08 15.57
N THR A 13 0.51 19.22 14.29
CA THR A 13 0.19 18.22 13.29
C THR A 13 1.47 17.73 12.64
N ILE A 14 1.64 16.40 12.58
CA ILE A 14 2.63 15.72 11.76
C ILE A 14 1.83 15.01 10.67
N GLU A 15 2.00 15.43 9.44
CA GLU A 15 1.25 14.86 8.33
C GLU A 15 2.10 14.67 7.09
N ASN A 16 1.73 13.67 6.27
CA ASN A 16 2.37 13.38 4.99
C ASN A 16 3.90 13.19 5.14
N CYS A 17 4.30 12.48 6.18
CA CYS A 17 5.71 12.24 6.51
C CYS A 17 6.02 10.75 6.49
N TYR A 18 7.27 10.41 6.19
CA TYR A 18 7.71 9.03 6.29
C TYR A 18 9.12 8.90 6.88
N SER A 19 9.41 7.71 7.39
CA SER A 19 10.72 7.30 7.88
C SER A 19 11.09 5.95 7.28
N THR A 20 12.32 5.84 6.78
CA THR A 20 12.91 4.58 6.29
C THR A 20 14.15 4.20 7.07
N GLY A 21 14.58 5.04 7.99
CA GLY A 21 15.76 4.83 8.82
C GLY A 21 15.44 4.11 10.12
N ASN A 22 16.36 3.24 10.57
CA ASN A 22 16.22 2.55 11.84
C ASN A 22 16.39 3.52 13.03
N VAL A 23 15.56 3.33 14.06
CA VAL A 23 15.59 4.12 15.30
C VAL A 23 15.98 3.22 16.47
N THR A 24 17.01 3.60 17.20
CA THR A 24 17.45 2.88 18.39
C THR A 24 17.54 3.85 19.59
N GLY A 25 17.04 3.42 20.74
CA GLY A 25 17.05 4.24 21.94
C GLY A 25 16.58 3.47 23.17
N THR A 26 16.26 4.18 24.25
CA THR A 26 15.83 3.53 25.49
C THR A 26 14.30 3.46 25.60
N GLN A 27 13.61 4.59 25.46
CA GLN A 27 12.16 4.62 25.68
C GLN A 27 11.48 5.73 24.87
N LYS A 28 10.17 5.57 24.65
CA LYS A 28 9.32 6.51 23.91
C LYS A 28 9.83 6.70 22.49
N LEU A 29 9.96 5.60 21.79
CA LEU A 29 10.46 5.56 20.41
C LEU A 29 9.30 5.33 19.45
N GLY A 30 9.35 6.03 18.33
CA GLY A 30 8.46 5.82 17.19
C GLY A 30 9.18 6.23 15.92
N GLY A 31 8.80 5.62 14.81
CA GLY A 31 9.39 5.95 13.51
C GLY A 31 9.08 7.39 13.07
N ILE A 32 7.93 7.92 13.47
CA ILE A 32 7.48 9.27 13.15
C ILE A 32 7.52 10.19 14.37
N CYS A 33 7.08 9.71 15.53
CA CYS A 33 6.99 10.53 16.73
C CYS A 33 7.30 9.70 17.97
N GLY A 34 8.25 10.16 18.80
CA GLY A 34 8.58 9.46 20.06
C GLY A 34 7.49 9.61 21.12
N THR A 35 6.93 10.80 21.28
CA THR A 35 5.84 11.08 22.22
C THR A 35 5.03 12.29 21.83
N SER A 36 3.73 12.22 21.98
CA SER A 36 2.81 13.35 21.89
C SER A 36 2.30 13.67 23.30
N ALA A 37 3.08 14.41 24.08
CA ALA A 37 2.70 14.72 25.46
C ALA A 37 1.84 16.00 25.55
N TYR A 38 0.68 15.92 26.25
CA TYR A 38 -0.15 17.05 26.70
C TYR A 38 -0.60 18.05 25.62
N GLY A 39 -1.34 17.62 24.64
CA GLY A 39 -1.94 18.55 23.68
C GLY A 39 -2.78 17.83 22.65
N ASP A 40 -3.53 18.61 21.86
CA ASP A 40 -4.21 18.09 20.69
C ASP A 40 -3.17 17.95 19.54
N CYS A 41 -2.34 16.92 19.58
CA CYS A 41 -1.42 16.56 18.49
C CYS A 41 -2.11 15.57 17.54
N THR A 42 -1.90 15.71 16.27
CA THR A 42 -2.39 14.79 15.24
C THR A 42 -1.21 14.23 14.47
N VAL A 43 -1.18 12.90 14.30
CA VAL A 43 -0.26 12.20 13.38
C VAL A 43 -1.13 11.56 12.32
N LYS A 44 -1.00 11.98 11.07
CA LYS A 44 -1.83 11.44 9.98
C LYS A 44 -1.08 11.29 8.68
N ASN A 45 -1.53 10.34 7.86
CA ASN A 45 -0.97 10.08 6.54
C ASN A 45 0.55 9.88 6.61
N CYS A 46 1.02 9.09 7.56
CA CYS A 46 2.45 8.87 7.78
C CYS A 46 2.79 7.38 7.69
N TYR A 47 4.03 7.07 7.33
CA TYR A 47 4.46 5.69 7.38
C TYR A 47 5.91 5.52 7.84
N ASN A 48 6.21 4.33 8.37
CA ASN A 48 7.54 3.91 8.73
C ASN A 48 7.86 2.55 8.13
N THR A 49 9.05 2.41 7.56
CA THR A 49 9.58 1.13 7.07
C THR A 49 10.89 0.74 7.75
N GLY A 50 11.44 1.63 8.59
CA GLY A 50 12.66 1.38 9.36
C GLY A 50 12.36 0.62 10.66
N ASP A 51 13.33 -0.18 11.14
CA ASP A 51 13.22 -0.93 12.38
C ASP A 51 13.35 -0.01 13.60
N ILE A 52 12.55 -0.29 14.63
CA ILE A 52 12.55 0.45 15.89
C ILE A 52 12.98 -0.49 17.02
N THR A 53 14.06 -0.15 17.71
CA THR A 53 14.60 -1.01 18.80
C THR A 53 14.84 -0.22 20.06
N GLY A 54 14.33 -0.71 21.19
CA GLY A 54 14.53 -0.07 22.49
C GLY A 54 14.14 -0.91 23.68
N THR A 55 13.86 -0.25 24.82
CA THR A 55 13.49 -0.94 26.06
C THR A 55 11.97 -0.95 26.26
N LYS A 56 11.31 0.22 26.21
CA LYS A 56 9.86 0.33 26.47
C LYS A 56 9.20 1.53 25.81
N ILE A 57 7.88 1.49 25.70
CA ILE A 57 7.04 2.51 25.08
C ILE A 57 7.50 2.73 23.62
N ILE A 58 7.40 1.69 22.83
CA ILE A 58 7.96 1.63 21.49
C ILE A 58 6.84 1.31 20.52
N GLY A 59 6.64 2.16 19.52
CA GLY A 59 5.68 1.93 18.44
C GLY A 59 6.29 2.18 17.07
N GLY A 60 5.79 1.53 16.04
CA GLY A 60 6.27 1.71 14.68
C GLY A 60 6.05 3.14 14.16
N ILE A 61 4.96 3.78 14.55
CA ILE A 61 4.62 5.16 14.19
C ILE A 61 4.87 6.09 15.37
N ILE A 62 4.30 5.79 16.53
CA ILE A 62 4.39 6.65 17.72
C ILE A 62 4.67 5.82 18.97
N GLY A 63 5.67 6.21 19.76
CA GLY A 63 5.97 5.52 21.02
C GLY A 63 4.88 5.72 22.06
N ASN A 64 4.66 6.95 22.51
CA ASN A 64 3.62 7.28 23.48
C ASN A 64 2.57 8.21 22.85
N ASN A 65 1.39 7.66 22.59
CA ASN A 65 0.26 8.43 22.11
C ASN A 65 -0.57 8.97 23.30
N ALA A 66 -0.24 10.16 23.76
CA ALA A 66 -1.08 10.95 24.65
C ALA A 66 -1.90 11.99 23.85
N SER A 67 -1.99 11.84 22.54
CA SER A 67 -2.65 12.68 21.57
C SER A 67 -4.07 12.24 21.29
N LYS A 68 -4.77 13.00 20.46
CA LYS A 68 -6.15 12.66 20.09
C LYS A 68 -6.29 11.83 18.84
N ILE A 69 -5.34 11.89 17.89
CA ILE A 69 -5.53 11.24 16.58
C ILE A 69 -4.20 10.69 16.05
N VAL A 70 -4.16 9.38 15.82
CA VAL A 70 -3.25 8.72 14.88
C VAL A 70 -4.11 8.13 13.78
N GLN A 71 -3.97 8.60 12.54
CA GLN A 71 -4.90 8.26 11.47
C GLN A 71 -4.19 8.04 10.14
N ASN A 72 -4.68 7.07 9.36
CA ASN A 72 -4.19 6.77 8.03
C ASN A 72 -2.66 6.59 8.04
N CYS A 73 -2.16 5.75 8.93
CA CYS A 73 -0.73 5.50 9.07
C CYS A 73 -0.43 4.02 8.88
N TYR A 74 0.78 3.70 8.43
CA TYR A 74 1.19 2.30 8.44
C TYR A 74 2.66 2.11 8.84
N ASN A 75 2.96 0.91 9.36
CA ASN A 75 4.31 0.48 9.70
C ASN A 75 4.61 -0.90 9.10
N THR A 76 5.74 -1.02 8.42
CA THR A 76 6.26 -2.31 7.96
C THR A 76 7.62 -2.66 8.56
N GLY A 77 8.23 -1.73 9.30
CA GLY A 77 9.46 -1.99 10.04
C GLY A 77 9.22 -2.85 11.27
N THR A 78 10.21 -3.64 11.66
CA THR A 78 10.17 -4.44 12.89
C THR A 78 10.22 -3.54 14.11
N VAL A 79 9.36 -3.81 15.11
CA VAL A 79 9.37 -3.11 16.38
C VAL A 79 9.83 -4.07 17.46
N THR A 80 10.89 -3.72 18.19
CA THR A 80 11.48 -4.60 19.21
C THR A 80 11.69 -3.86 20.52
N GLY A 81 11.07 -4.38 21.60
CA GLY A 81 11.24 -3.89 22.97
C GLY A 81 11.65 -5.01 23.91
N THR A 82 12.35 -4.66 25.00
CA THR A 82 12.68 -5.63 26.05
C THR A 82 11.62 -5.69 27.15
N GLU A 83 10.78 -4.66 27.30
CA GLU A 83 9.59 -4.63 28.16
C GLU A 83 8.37 -4.67 27.23
N THR A 84 7.75 -5.83 27.09
CA THR A 84 6.76 -6.12 26.02
C THR A 84 5.38 -5.49 26.25
N ASP A 85 5.05 -5.07 27.46
CA ASP A 85 3.72 -4.53 27.79
C ASP A 85 3.43 -3.14 27.18
N GLU A 86 4.45 -2.49 26.62
CA GLU A 86 4.37 -1.16 26.04
C GLU A 86 5.05 -1.11 24.66
N VAL A 87 4.90 -2.17 23.88
CA VAL A 87 5.47 -2.31 22.54
C VAL A 87 4.33 -2.65 21.58
N GLY A 88 4.20 -1.89 20.51
CA GLY A 88 3.14 -2.10 19.52
C GLY A 88 3.59 -1.78 18.10
N ALA A 89 2.99 -2.45 17.14
CA ALA A 89 3.34 -2.30 15.73
C ALA A 89 3.08 -0.87 15.19
N VAL A 90 2.10 -0.16 15.74
CA VAL A 90 1.78 1.24 15.40
C VAL A 90 2.05 2.15 16.58
N CYS A 91 1.44 1.88 17.75
CA CYS A 91 1.56 2.68 18.96
C CYS A 91 2.12 1.85 20.11
N GLY A 92 3.16 2.32 20.81
CA GLY A 92 3.69 1.63 21.99
C GLY A 92 2.79 1.75 23.20
N MET A 93 2.24 2.93 23.45
CA MET A 93 1.25 3.19 24.50
C MET A 93 0.20 4.16 23.97
N ASP A 94 -1.08 3.80 24.07
CA ASP A 94 -2.20 4.69 23.76
C ASP A 94 -3.00 4.98 25.04
N THR A 95 -3.06 6.24 25.43
CA THR A 95 -3.66 6.62 26.73
C THR A 95 -5.05 7.20 26.58
N TYR A 96 -5.44 7.73 25.44
CA TYR A 96 -6.66 8.56 25.34
C TYR A 96 -7.55 8.33 24.12
N THR A 97 -7.07 7.78 23.03
CA THR A 97 -7.88 7.60 21.81
C THR A 97 -7.40 6.46 20.95
N ALA A 98 -8.35 5.79 20.34
CA ALA A 98 -8.08 4.78 19.35
C ALA A 98 -7.37 5.36 18.13
N SER A 99 -6.40 4.64 17.61
CA SER A 99 -5.89 4.84 16.26
C SER A 99 -7.02 4.64 15.26
N GLN A 100 -6.95 5.28 14.10
CA GLN A 100 -7.98 5.16 13.07
C GLN A 100 -7.33 4.82 11.73
N ASN A 101 -7.84 3.77 11.09
CA ASN A 101 -7.40 3.41 9.75
C ASN A 101 -5.87 3.26 9.66
N CYS A 102 -5.28 2.52 10.61
CA CYS A 102 -3.85 2.28 10.69
C CYS A 102 -3.53 0.81 10.43
N TYR A 103 -2.43 0.56 9.72
CA TYR A 103 -2.07 -0.79 9.27
C TYR A 103 -0.64 -1.12 9.65
N TYR A 104 -0.37 -2.40 9.84
CA TYR A 104 1.00 -2.89 10.05
C TYR A 104 1.22 -4.22 9.35
N LEU A 105 2.48 -4.47 8.99
CA LEU A 105 2.86 -5.73 8.37
C LEU A 105 2.82 -6.86 9.40
N SER A 106 1.99 -7.88 9.15
CA SER A 106 1.78 -9.00 10.08
C SER A 106 3.05 -9.79 10.38
N GLU A 107 4.00 -9.80 9.45
CA GLU A 107 5.29 -10.48 9.59
C GLU A 107 6.34 -9.66 10.34
N ALA A 108 6.06 -8.42 10.71
CA ALA A 108 7.01 -7.53 11.39
C ALA A 108 7.23 -7.83 12.89
N GLY A 109 6.58 -8.85 13.42
CA GLY A 109 6.85 -9.46 14.72
C GLY A 109 5.95 -9.00 15.86
N GLU A 110 5.72 -7.72 16.05
CA GLU A 110 4.85 -7.22 17.12
C GLU A 110 3.42 -6.99 16.62
N THR A 111 2.47 -7.26 17.49
CA THR A 111 1.04 -7.05 17.23
C THR A 111 0.55 -5.82 17.97
N ASP A 112 -0.46 -5.17 17.43
CA ASP A 112 -1.18 -4.08 18.09
C ASP A 112 -2.61 -4.55 18.40
N ASP A 113 -2.96 -4.63 19.67
CA ASP A 113 -4.33 -4.94 20.12
C ASP A 113 -5.18 -3.65 20.25
N LEU A 114 -4.70 -2.52 19.73
CA LEU A 114 -5.37 -1.24 19.84
C LEU A 114 -6.50 -1.11 18.81
N ASP A 115 -7.60 -0.52 19.21
CA ASP A 115 -8.69 -0.20 18.30
C ASP A 115 -8.20 0.68 17.14
N GLY A 116 -8.62 0.35 15.92
CA GLY A 116 -8.28 1.10 14.71
C GLY A 116 -6.93 0.77 14.10
N THR A 117 -6.27 -0.30 14.56
CA THR A 117 -5.09 -0.90 13.93
C THR A 117 -5.46 -2.26 13.32
N THR A 118 -4.83 -2.61 12.20
CA THR A 118 -5.12 -3.87 11.50
C THR A 118 -3.84 -4.44 10.89
N ALA A 119 -3.57 -5.70 11.20
CA ALA A 119 -2.50 -6.46 10.55
C ALA A 119 -2.83 -6.70 9.08
N LYS A 120 -1.84 -6.54 8.20
CA LYS A 120 -1.92 -6.80 6.77
C LYS A 120 -0.71 -7.61 6.33
N THR A 121 -0.93 -8.55 5.42
CA THR A 121 0.13 -9.36 4.82
C THR A 121 0.92 -8.56 3.79
N ALA A 122 2.10 -9.03 3.41
CA ALA A 122 2.89 -8.43 2.33
C ALA A 122 2.12 -8.40 1.00
N ASP A 123 1.31 -9.44 0.72
CA ASP A 123 0.46 -9.50 -0.47
C ASP A 123 -0.63 -8.42 -0.45
N GLU A 124 -1.27 -8.17 0.71
CA GLU A 124 -2.27 -7.10 0.84
C GLU A 124 -1.63 -5.71 0.68
N PHE A 125 -0.40 -5.51 1.16
CA PHE A 125 0.35 -4.28 0.90
C PHE A 125 0.68 -4.11 -0.58
N SER A 126 1.19 -5.13 -1.23
CA SER A 126 1.61 -5.05 -2.64
C SER A 126 0.44 -5.01 -3.63
N SER A 127 -0.74 -5.52 -3.24
CA SER A 127 -1.93 -5.55 -4.09
C SER A 127 -2.60 -4.19 -4.34
N GLY A 128 -2.23 -3.15 -3.57
CA GLY A 128 -2.91 -1.86 -3.58
C GLY A 128 -4.03 -1.72 -2.53
N GLU A 129 -4.41 -2.80 -1.86
CA GLU A 129 -5.47 -2.77 -0.84
C GLU A 129 -5.19 -1.74 0.24
N VAL A 130 -3.97 -1.77 0.82
CA VAL A 130 -3.61 -0.86 1.90
C VAL A 130 -3.58 0.60 1.43
N ALA A 131 -3.09 0.89 0.22
CA ALA A 131 -3.15 2.24 -0.35
C ALA A 131 -4.59 2.75 -0.46
N TYR A 132 -5.48 1.92 -0.99
CA TYR A 132 -6.91 2.25 -1.11
C TYR A 132 -7.57 2.51 0.25
N LEU A 133 -7.33 1.64 1.22
CA LEU A 133 -7.87 1.76 2.58
C LEU A 133 -7.34 3.01 3.30
N LEU A 134 -6.03 3.30 3.22
CA LEU A 134 -5.41 4.51 3.80
C LEU A 134 -6.03 5.80 3.29
N ASN A 135 -6.53 5.82 2.06
CA ASN A 135 -7.26 6.94 1.47
C ASN A 135 -8.75 6.97 1.86
N GLY A 136 -9.18 6.17 2.84
CA GLY A 136 -10.57 6.10 3.28
C GLY A 136 -11.50 5.41 2.30
N SER A 137 -10.97 4.45 1.54
CA SER A 137 -11.70 3.73 0.49
C SER A 137 -12.24 4.65 -0.62
N THR A 138 -11.45 5.68 -0.95
CA THR A 138 -11.73 6.60 -2.06
C THR A 138 -10.63 6.53 -3.11
N SER A 139 -11.01 6.77 -4.35
CA SER A 139 -10.13 6.68 -5.51
C SER A 139 -10.31 7.92 -6.37
N ASP A 140 -9.63 8.98 -6.04
CA ASP A 140 -9.64 10.24 -6.80
C ASP A 140 -8.28 10.94 -6.74
N ASP A 141 -8.14 12.05 -7.41
CA ASP A 141 -6.91 12.83 -7.47
C ASP A 141 -6.46 13.40 -6.12
N THR A 142 -7.32 13.37 -5.10
CA THR A 142 -7.00 13.80 -3.73
C THR A 142 -6.36 12.70 -2.89
N ALA A 143 -6.24 11.47 -3.43
CA ALA A 143 -5.58 10.36 -2.78
C ALA A 143 -4.16 10.74 -2.34
N VAL A 144 -3.87 10.57 -1.05
CA VAL A 144 -2.59 10.91 -0.44
C VAL A 144 -1.58 9.79 -0.63
N PHE A 145 -2.01 8.55 -0.38
CA PHE A 145 -1.21 7.36 -0.64
C PHE A 145 -1.42 6.88 -2.08
N ARG A 146 -0.34 6.68 -2.77
CA ARG A 146 -0.27 6.21 -4.15
C ARG A 146 0.52 4.92 -4.22
N GLN A 147 0.29 4.16 -5.27
CA GLN A 147 1.05 2.92 -5.50
C GLN A 147 0.96 2.55 -6.97
N ASN A 148 2.09 2.26 -7.61
CA ASN A 148 2.07 1.64 -8.92
C ASN A 148 1.77 0.16 -8.76
N LEU A 149 0.69 -0.29 -9.35
CA LEU A 149 0.36 -1.70 -9.50
C LEU A 149 0.84 -2.17 -10.86
N ASP A 150 1.04 -3.47 -11.02
CA ASP A 150 1.60 -4.03 -12.25
C ASP A 150 0.65 -3.81 -13.45
N ASN A 151 0.88 -2.71 -14.17
CA ASN A 151 0.23 -2.33 -15.42
C ASN A 151 1.31 -1.97 -16.47
N GLY A 152 2.39 -2.75 -16.54
CA GLY A 152 3.52 -2.49 -17.44
C GLY A 152 4.54 -1.50 -16.88
N GLN A 153 4.42 -1.10 -15.62
CA GLN A 153 5.43 -0.35 -14.86
C GLN A 153 5.97 -1.22 -13.71
N ALA A 154 7.12 -0.85 -13.15
CA ALA A 154 7.60 -1.51 -11.95
C ALA A 154 6.59 -1.33 -10.81
N ALA A 155 6.03 -2.44 -10.31
CA ALA A 155 5.08 -2.43 -9.22
C ALA A 155 5.77 -2.04 -7.90
N ASP A 156 5.07 -1.25 -7.08
CA ASP A 156 5.52 -0.90 -5.73
C ASP A 156 5.09 -1.99 -4.75
N ALA A 157 5.99 -2.40 -3.88
CA ALA A 157 5.66 -3.32 -2.79
C ALA A 157 4.79 -2.66 -1.69
N LEU A 158 4.82 -1.33 -1.59
CA LEU A 158 4.19 -0.56 -0.50
C LEU A 158 3.57 0.74 -1.03
N PRO A 159 2.52 1.26 -0.36
CA PRO A 159 2.01 2.60 -0.61
C PRO A 159 3.06 3.69 -0.34
N VAL A 160 3.07 4.73 -1.15
CA VAL A 160 4.00 5.87 -1.04
C VAL A 160 3.26 7.21 -0.99
N LEU A 161 3.94 8.26 -0.52
CA LEU A 161 3.44 9.65 -0.48
C LEU A 161 3.94 10.46 -1.69
N ASP A 162 4.11 9.81 -2.84
CA ASP A 162 4.61 10.44 -4.06
C ASP A 162 3.51 10.49 -5.13
N SER A 163 3.15 11.69 -5.54
CA SER A 163 2.11 11.93 -6.55
C SER A 163 2.50 11.47 -7.97
N ALA A 164 3.75 11.09 -8.19
CA ALA A 164 4.18 10.48 -9.46
C ALA A 164 3.69 9.03 -9.62
N HIS A 165 3.28 8.39 -8.52
CA HIS A 165 2.72 7.04 -8.54
C HIS A 165 1.21 7.05 -8.79
N GLY A 166 0.66 5.91 -9.19
CA GLY A 166 -0.74 5.77 -9.58
C GLY A 166 -1.72 5.89 -8.40
N VAL A 167 -2.89 6.47 -8.67
CA VAL A 167 -4.05 6.32 -7.77
C VAL A 167 -4.49 4.86 -7.81
N VAL A 168 -4.85 4.32 -6.65
CA VAL A 168 -5.38 2.96 -6.56
C VAL A 168 -6.90 3.00 -6.53
N TYR A 169 -7.53 2.30 -7.47
CA TYR A 169 -8.96 2.11 -7.59
C TYR A 169 -9.34 0.71 -7.16
N SER A 170 -10.48 0.55 -6.51
CA SER A 170 -11.02 -0.79 -6.24
C SER A 170 -12.03 -1.19 -7.29
N GLY A 171 -12.08 -2.49 -7.57
CA GLY A 171 -13.06 -3.07 -8.49
C GLY A 171 -13.26 -4.54 -8.17
N THR A 172 -13.92 -5.25 -9.08
CA THR A 172 -14.18 -6.67 -8.93
C THR A 172 -13.28 -7.46 -9.88
N THR A 173 -12.62 -8.48 -9.38
CA THR A 173 -11.85 -9.39 -10.22
C THR A 173 -12.77 -10.30 -11.05
N CYS A 174 -12.22 -10.94 -12.07
CA CYS A 174 -12.96 -11.87 -12.92
C CYS A 174 -13.61 -13.04 -12.14
N THR A 175 -13.16 -13.33 -10.93
CA THR A 175 -13.77 -14.33 -10.05
C THR A 175 -14.75 -13.75 -9.03
N GLY A 176 -15.10 -12.44 -9.13
CA GLY A 176 -16.07 -11.79 -8.27
C GLY A 176 -15.51 -11.34 -6.90
N VAL A 177 -14.21 -11.44 -6.67
CA VAL A 177 -13.54 -10.98 -5.45
C VAL A 177 -13.09 -9.54 -5.63
N ALA A 178 -13.01 -8.75 -4.56
CA ALA A 178 -12.45 -7.42 -4.60
C ALA A 178 -10.99 -7.45 -5.11
N GLY A 179 -10.63 -6.46 -5.91
CA GLY A 179 -9.27 -6.29 -6.43
C GLY A 179 -8.95 -4.81 -6.62
N TYR A 180 -7.70 -4.52 -6.98
CA TYR A 180 -7.20 -3.15 -7.06
C TYR A 180 -6.45 -2.94 -8.38
N THR A 181 -6.49 -1.71 -8.91
CA THR A 181 -5.91 -1.33 -10.20
C THR A 181 -5.54 0.16 -10.20
N ASN A 182 -4.68 0.58 -11.12
CA ASN A 182 -4.45 2.00 -11.40
C ASN A 182 -5.35 2.54 -12.54
N ASP A 183 -6.17 1.72 -13.16
CA ASP A 183 -7.11 2.15 -14.20
C ASP A 183 -8.42 2.66 -13.60
N GLY A 184 -8.61 3.97 -13.59
CA GLY A 184 -9.82 4.62 -13.08
C GLY A 184 -11.03 4.58 -14.02
N ASN A 185 -10.84 4.16 -15.28
CA ASN A 185 -11.90 4.02 -16.28
C ASN A 185 -12.30 2.56 -16.51
N MET A 186 -11.89 1.68 -15.63
CA MET A 186 -12.14 0.25 -15.77
C MET A 186 -13.64 -0.06 -15.80
N THR A 187 -14.09 -0.64 -16.90
CA THR A 187 -15.48 -1.11 -17.12
C THR A 187 -15.62 -2.62 -16.95
N ASP A 188 -14.50 -3.33 -17.03
CA ASP A 188 -14.42 -4.78 -16.98
C ASP A 188 -13.78 -5.27 -15.66
N ALA A 189 -13.81 -6.58 -15.44
CA ALA A 189 -13.22 -7.18 -14.25
C ALA A 189 -11.69 -7.01 -14.21
N ILE A 190 -11.14 -6.83 -13.02
CA ILE A 190 -9.71 -6.77 -12.80
C ILE A 190 -9.09 -8.15 -13.05
N HIS A 191 -8.06 -8.20 -13.89
CA HIS A 191 -7.24 -9.36 -14.13
C HIS A 191 -5.82 -9.15 -13.57
N ILE A 192 -5.25 -10.18 -12.98
CA ILE A 192 -3.84 -10.24 -12.59
C ILE A 192 -3.18 -11.25 -13.51
N TRP A 193 -2.24 -10.80 -14.32
CA TRP A 193 -1.56 -11.60 -15.32
C TRP A 193 -0.29 -12.25 -14.75
N ASP A 194 -0.07 -13.52 -15.10
CA ASP A 194 1.21 -14.18 -14.87
C ASP A 194 2.25 -13.78 -15.94
N GLU A 195 3.46 -14.36 -15.86
CA GLU A 195 4.56 -14.09 -16.80
C GLU A 195 4.22 -14.46 -18.24
N ASP A 196 3.34 -15.45 -18.43
CA ASP A 196 2.89 -15.93 -19.72
C ASP A 196 1.66 -15.16 -20.24
N GLY A 197 1.11 -14.22 -19.48
CA GLY A 197 -0.03 -13.40 -19.85
C GLY A 197 -1.40 -14.06 -19.64
N PHE A 198 -1.50 -15.07 -18.76
CA PHE A 198 -2.76 -15.65 -18.35
C PHE A 198 -3.23 -15.08 -17.03
N CYS A 199 -4.54 -14.94 -16.85
CA CYS A 199 -5.08 -14.50 -15.58
C CYS A 199 -4.79 -15.55 -14.49
N THR A 200 -4.11 -15.13 -13.41
CA THR A 200 -3.76 -16.01 -12.29
C THR A 200 -4.96 -16.62 -11.57
N ARG A 201 -6.15 -16.07 -11.77
CA ARG A 201 -7.41 -16.49 -11.15
C ARG A 201 -8.32 -17.29 -12.07
N ASP A 202 -8.18 -17.07 -13.39
CA ASP A 202 -8.95 -17.77 -14.42
C ASP A 202 -8.12 -17.83 -15.71
N THR A 203 -7.45 -18.95 -15.94
CA THR A 203 -6.55 -19.15 -17.08
C THR A 203 -7.26 -19.15 -18.45
N THR A 204 -8.58 -18.99 -18.48
CA THR A 204 -9.32 -18.80 -19.74
C THR A 204 -9.35 -17.34 -20.19
N HIS A 205 -8.88 -16.42 -19.35
CA HIS A 205 -8.73 -15.01 -19.68
C HIS A 205 -7.28 -14.71 -20.08
N TYR A 206 -7.13 -14.03 -21.18
CA TYR A 206 -5.85 -13.73 -21.82
C TYR A 206 -5.53 -12.24 -21.72
N GLN A 207 -4.27 -11.92 -21.46
CA GLN A 207 -3.80 -10.54 -21.45
C GLN A 207 -3.99 -9.92 -22.83
N PRO A 208 -4.66 -8.75 -22.96
CA PRO A 208 -4.78 -8.03 -24.22
C PRO A 208 -3.40 -7.60 -24.75
N ALA A 209 -3.18 -7.78 -26.05
CA ALA A 209 -2.07 -7.10 -26.73
C ALA A 209 -2.41 -5.62 -26.94
N ILE A 210 -1.40 -4.77 -27.03
CA ILE A 210 -1.54 -3.32 -27.14
C ILE A 210 -0.81 -2.88 -28.42
N ASP A 211 -1.37 -1.94 -29.15
CA ASP A 211 -0.69 -1.17 -30.20
C ASP A 211 -0.11 0.08 -29.53
N SER A 212 1.11 -0.03 -29.00
CA SER A 212 1.70 1.00 -28.12
C SER A 212 2.28 2.19 -28.89
N ASP A 213 2.65 1.99 -30.16
CA ASP A 213 3.19 3.03 -31.03
C ASP A 213 2.19 3.59 -32.05
N ASN A 214 0.95 3.04 -32.03
CA ASN A 214 -0.17 3.41 -32.91
C ASN A 214 0.16 3.24 -34.42
N ASP A 215 0.89 2.21 -34.77
CA ASP A 215 1.21 1.88 -36.16
C ASP A 215 0.16 0.98 -36.82
N GLY A 216 -0.82 0.52 -36.03
CA GLY A 216 -1.93 -0.34 -36.44
C GLY A 216 -1.64 -1.83 -36.30
N ALA A 217 -0.54 -2.20 -35.63
CA ALA A 217 -0.22 -3.57 -35.29
C ALA A 217 -0.09 -3.75 -33.77
N TYR A 218 -0.71 -4.80 -33.22
CA TYR A 218 -0.62 -5.14 -31.81
C TYR A 218 0.72 -5.83 -31.50
N GLU A 219 1.43 -5.36 -30.47
CA GLU A 219 2.65 -6.01 -29.99
C GLU A 219 2.31 -7.22 -29.13
N ILE A 220 2.83 -8.37 -29.53
CA ILE A 220 2.67 -9.65 -28.82
C ILE A 220 4.02 -10.06 -28.25
N SER A 221 4.13 -10.11 -26.92
CA SER A 221 5.35 -10.44 -26.19
C SER A 221 5.24 -11.67 -25.30
N ASN A 222 4.04 -12.24 -25.12
CA ASN A 222 3.80 -13.44 -24.33
C ASN A 222 2.68 -14.31 -24.90
N ALA A 223 2.51 -15.51 -24.33
CA ALA A 223 1.54 -16.49 -24.80
C ALA A 223 0.08 -16.00 -24.64
N GLY A 224 -0.26 -15.36 -23.52
CA GLY A 224 -1.61 -14.85 -23.29
C GLY A 224 -2.02 -13.83 -24.34
N GLN A 225 -1.15 -12.89 -24.70
CA GLN A 225 -1.41 -11.92 -25.78
C GLN A 225 -1.59 -12.60 -27.14
N LEU A 226 -0.85 -13.68 -27.41
CA LEU A 226 -1.03 -14.47 -28.63
C LEU A 226 -2.41 -15.18 -28.64
N TYR A 227 -2.81 -15.74 -27.51
CA TYR A 227 -4.14 -16.36 -27.39
C TYR A 227 -5.26 -15.33 -27.51
N TRP A 228 -5.10 -14.16 -26.87
CA TRP A 228 -6.04 -13.05 -27.01
C TRP A 228 -6.19 -12.61 -28.48
N PHE A 229 -5.10 -12.44 -29.20
CA PHE A 229 -5.12 -12.08 -30.61
C PHE A 229 -5.82 -13.17 -31.45
N ALA A 230 -5.52 -14.43 -31.22
CA ALA A 230 -6.15 -15.56 -31.88
C ALA A 230 -7.67 -15.61 -31.60
N ASP A 231 -8.08 -15.34 -30.36
CA ASP A 231 -9.49 -15.27 -29.98
C ASP A 231 -10.21 -14.15 -30.72
N LYS A 232 -9.63 -12.97 -30.81
CA LYS A 232 -10.17 -11.83 -31.59
C LYS A 232 -10.39 -12.19 -33.07
N VAL A 233 -9.39 -12.79 -33.71
CA VAL A 233 -9.48 -13.23 -35.11
C VAL A 233 -10.55 -14.31 -35.28
N ASN A 234 -10.62 -15.29 -34.40
CA ASN A 234 -11.62 -16.36 -34.44
C ASN A 234 -13.04 -15.84 -34.24
N ASN A 235 -13.19 -14.74 -33.50
CA ASN A 235 -14.49 -14.08 -33.28
C ASN A 235 -14.87 -13.05 -34.35
N GLY A 236 -14.11 -12.95 -35.44
CA GLY A 236 -14.48 -12.20 -36.64
C GLY A 236 -13.74 -10.87 -36.86
N GLU A 237 -12.75 -10.55 -36.05
CA GLU A 237 -11.92 -9.35 -36.22
C GLU A 237 -10.76 -9.62 -37.18
N TYR A 238 -11.06 -9.95 -38.44
CA TYR A 238 -10.08 -10.41 -39.44
C TYR A 238 -9.13 -9.32 -39.97
N SER A 239 -9.32 -8.06 -39.62
CA SER A 239 -8.49 -6.95 -40.09
C SER A 239 -7.37 -6.55 -39.10
N LEU A 240 -7.22 -7.28 -38.01
CA LEU A 240 -6.16 -7.02 -37.02
C LEU A 240 -4.79 -7.41 -37.56
N ASN A 241 -3.80 -6.58 -37.29
CA ASN A 241 -2.39 -6.89 -37.52
C ASN A 241 -1.68 -7.05 -36.18
N ALA A 242 -0.66 -7.88 -36.16
CA ALA A 242 0.19 -8.05 -34.96
C ALA A 242 1.65 -8.28 -35.36
N VAL A 243 2.54 -7.91 -34.44
CA VAL A 243 3.98 -8.18 -34.52
C VAL A 243 4.43 -8.92 -33.26
N LEU A 244 5.25 -9.94 -33.42
CA LEU A 244 5.88 -10.60 -32.29
C LEU A 244 7.10 -9.77 -31.85
N THR A 245 7.12 -9.35 -30.60
CA THR A 245 8.19 -8.56 -30.00
C THR A 245 9.12 -9.37 -29.11
N ALA A 246 8.79 -10.65 -28.86
CA ALA A 246 9.60 -11.59 -28.09
C ALA A 246 9.46 -13.03 -28.64
N ASP A 247 10.37 -13.91 -28.23
CA ASP A 247 10.21 -15.35 -28.43
C ASP A 247 9.11 -15.88 -27.49
N ILE A 248 8.10 -16.54 -28.06
CA ILE A 248 6.93 -17.00 -27.32
C ILE A 248 6.90 -18.53 -27.32
N SER A 249 6.82 -19.10 -26.12
CA SER A 249 6.54 -20.53 -25.93
C SER A 249 5.06 -20.72 -25.62
N VAL A 250 4.40 -21.57 -26.37
CA VAL A 250 3.02 -22.03 -26.11
C VAL A 250 3.04 -23.50 -25.76
N ASN A 251 2.38 -23.90 -24.68
CA ASN A 251 2.29 -25.28 -24.20
C ASN A 251 0.89 -25.85 -24.50
#